data_a7c0bc26b2623e303b596b7cb13e6d85
#
_entry.id   a7c0bc26b2623e303b596b7cb13e6d85
#
_cell.length_a   1.000
_cell.length_b   1.000
_cell.length_c   1.000
_cell.angle_alpha   90.00
_cell.angle_beta   90.00
_cell.angle_gamma   90.00
#
_symmetry.space_group_name_H-M   'P 1'
#
loop_
_entity.id
_entity.type
_entity.pdbx_description
1 polymer ?
#
loop_
_entity_poly.entity_id
_entity_poly.type
_entity_poly.pdbx_seq_one_letter_code
_entity_poly.pdbx_strand_id
1 'polypeptide(L)'
;SAFYPTIRYYFPVANGNWDGAIMHTLLAIAVFTDNRELFDNAVYHYLHANANGSLIKYIYPTGQCQETRRDQGHVQMGLYEFSGAARIAYTQGVDLFSAADNRLALGLEYSARFICGDSVYAYGVPSQRERFKYRAGFEHCIDHFTAKGVNMPYLKELCSRTNMNNPANALWKLTAFREEFRQKPYELIDIQESKIAYHAGATLEQAQPVGHSVIEVNSREDLQAVLNTNAGSGKTLFLRAGEYRLKQSLTIPSDIHICGEGRSTVLICEPTIRTAAILL
;
A
#
# COMPACT_ATOMS: atom_id res chain seq x y z
N SER A 1 -26.26 -4.16 8.71
CA SER A 1 -25.11 -4.84 9.28
C SER A 1 -24.58 -4.07 10.48
N ALA A 2 -24.27 -4.74 11.60
CA ALA A 2 -23.77 -4.10 12.82
C ALA A 2 -22.33 -3.54 12.64
N PHE A 3 -21.55 -4.13 11.74
CA PHE A 3 -20.14 -3.78 11.55
C PHE A 3 -19.92 -2.68 10.50
N TYR A 4 -20.72 -2.64 9.45
CA TYR A 4 -20.53 -1.71 8.34
C TYR A 4 -20.39 -0.24 8.75
N PRO A 5 -21.18 0.32 9.68
CA PRO A 5 -21.03 1.72 10.07
C PRO A 5 -19.66 2.06 10.67
N THR A 6 -18.98 1.05 11.25
CA THR A 6 -17.66 1.24 11.87
C THR A 6 -16.52 1.03 10.88
N ILE A 7 -16.60 -0.01 10.03
CA ILE A 7 -15.49 -0.44 9.16
C ILE A 7 -15.46 0.25 7.79
N ARG A 8 -16.44 1.09 7.45
CA ARG A 8 -16.51 1.74 6.14
C ARG A 8 -15.52 2.88 5.91
N TYR A 9 -14.81 3.28 6.96
CA TYR A 9 -13.92 4.44 6.91
C TYR A 9 -12.47 4.00 6.77
N TYR A 10 -11.81 4.47 5.74
CA TYR A 10 -10.38 4.29 5.54
C TYR A 10 -9.54 5.17 6.47
N PHE A 11 -8.31 4.74 6.73
CA PHE A 11 -7.37 5.42 7.61
C PHE A 11 -6.11 5.86 6.84
N PRO A 12 -6.19 6.93 6.05
CA PRO A 12 -5.10 7.32 5.15
C PRO A 12 -3.79 7.70 5.85
N VAL A 13 -3.84 8.01 7.14
CA VAL A 13 -2.67 8.36 7.97
C VAL A 13 -2.12 7.17 8.76
N ALA A 14 -2.80 6.03 8.76
CA ALA A 14 -2.31 4.78 9.32
C ALA A 14 -1.46 4.01 8.28
N ASN A 15 -0.83 2.92 8.70
CA ASN A 15 -0.16 2.04 7.76
C ASN A 15 -1.18 1.32 6.86
N GLY A 16 -0.79 1.02 5.62
CA GLY A 16 -1.70 0.54 4.59
C GLY A 16 -2.33 -0.83 4.86
N ASN A 17 -1.83 -1.62 5.81
CA ASN A 17 -2.49 -2.84 6.25
C ASN A 17 -3.88 -2.57 6.86
N TRP A 18 -4.11 -1.42 7.49
CA TRP A 18 -5.41 -1.00 7.99
C TRP A 18 -6.40 -0.80 6.84
N ASP A 19 -6.03 -0.01 5.85
CA ASP A 19 -6.87 0.22 4.69
C ASP A 19 -7.05 -1.05 3.86
N GLY A 20 -6.02 -1.91 3.79
CA GLY A 20 -6.10 -3.22 3.19
C GLY A 20 -7.20 -4.09 3.84
N ALA A 21 -7.24 -4.14 5.18
CA ALA A 21 -8.25 -4.90 5.92
C ALA A 21 -9.68 -4.33 5.70
N ILE A 22 -9.82 -3.01 5.69
CA ILE A 22 -11.10 -2.35 5.42
C ILE A 22 -11.55 -2.68 3.99
N MET A 23 -10.70 -2.48 3.02
CA MET A 23 -10.98 -2.73 1.61
C MET A 23 -11.37 -4.20 1.35
N HIS A 24 -10.60 -5.17 1.87
CA HIS A 24 -10.91 -6.58 1.80
C HIS A 24 -12.31 -6.88 2.36
N THR A 25 -12.62 -6.31 3.53
CA THR A 25 -13.92 -6.47 4.18
C THR A 25 -15.05 -5.80 3.39
N LEU A 26 -14.82 -4.59 2.85
CA LEU A 26 -15.84 -3.88 2.05
C LEU A 26 -16.14 -4.61 0.75
N LEU A 27 -15.14 -5.19 0.08
CA LEU A 27 -15.36 -6.04 -1.09
C LEU A 27 -16.20 -7.27 -0.74
N ALA A 28 -15.92 -7.94 0.38
CA ALA A 28 -16.73 -9.08 0.83
C ALA A 28 -18.17 -8.68 1.12
N ILE A 29 -18.40 -7.56 1.81
CA ILE A 29 -19.73 -7.04 2.08
C ILE A 29 -20.44 -6.68 0.77
N ALA A 30 -19.75 -6.00 -0.14
CA ALA A 30 -20.33 -5.56 -1.41
C ALA A 30 -20.83 -6.75 -2.24
N VAL A 31 -20.03 -7.81 -2.34
CA VAL A 31 -20.43 -9.05 -3.04
C VAL A 31 -21.60 -9.72 -2.33
N PHE A 32 -21.54 -9.84 -0.99
CA PHE A 32 -22.61 -10.49 -0.21
C PHE A 32 -23.95 -9.72 -0.30
N THR A 33 -23.91 -8.40 -0.41
CA THR A 33 -25.10 -7.52 -0.46
C THR A 33 -25.49 -7.09 -1.88
N ASP A 34 -24.82 -7.59 -2.90
CA ASP A 34 -25.00 -7.18 -4.30
C ASP A 34 -24.93 -5.65 -4.49
N ASN A 35 -23.98 -5.02 -3.80
CA ASN A 35 -23.79 -3.57 -3.82
C ASN A 35 -22.63 -3.19 -4.74
N ARG A 36 -22.96 -2.89 -6.00
CA ARG A 36 -21.96 -2.54 -7.01
C ARG A 36 -21.20 -1.24 -6.67
N GLU A 37 -21.89 -0.22 -6.18
CA GLU A 37 -21.24 1.05 -5.84
C GLU A 37 -20.18 0.85 -4.76
N LEU A 38 -20.48 0.08 -3.71
CA LEU A 38 -19.51 -0.24 -2.66
C LEU A 38 -18.34 -1.06 -3.20
N PHE A 39 -18.61 -2.01 -4.11
CA PHE A 39 -17.59 -2.82 -4.74
C PHE A 39 -16.64 -1.97 -5.59
N ASP A 40 -17.18 -1.15 -6.48
CA ASP A 40 -16.39 -0.30 -7.36
C ASP A 40 -15.57 0.74 -6.57
N ASN A 41 -16.14 1.29 -5.50
CA ASN A 41 -15.40 2.18 -4.58
C ASN A 41 -14.19 1.48 -3.94
N ALA A 42 -14.35 0.24 -3.49
CA ALA A 42 -13.26 -0.52 -2.90
C ALA A 42 -12.19 -0.91 -3.94
N VAL A 43 -12.58 -1.28 -5.15
CA VAL A 43 -11.66 -1.52 -6.27
C VAL A 43 -10.90 -0.25 -6.64
N TYR A 44 -11.59 0.88 -6.71
CA TYR A 44 -10.94 2.18 -6.95
C TYR A 44 -9.93 2.51 -5.87
N HIS A 45 -10.26 2.28 -4.59
CA HIS A 45 -9.35 2.51 -3.49
C HIS A 45 -8.10 1.63 -3.61
N TYR A 46 -8.27 0.35 -3.95
CA TYR A 46 -7.16 -0.58 -4.19
C TYR A 46 -6.18 -0.03 -5.25
N LEU A 47 -6.70 0.51 -6.33
CA LEU A 47 -5.91 0.97 -7.48
C LEU A 47 -5.33 2.38 -7.28
N HIS A 48 -6.11 3.28 -6.69
CA HIS A 48 -5.90 4.73 -6.82
C HIS A 48 -5.93 5.53 -5.52
N ALA A 49 -6.09 4.89 -4.33
CA ALA A 49 -6.14 5.64 -3.08
C ALA A 49 -4.96 6.59 -2.92
N ASN A 50 -5.24 7.78 -2.39
CA ASN A 50 -4.26 8.85 -2.23
C ASN A 50 -3.19 8.56 -1.21
N ALA A 51 -3.59 7.89 -0.14
CA ALA A 51 -2.75 7.64 1.00
C ALA A 51 -2.18 6.22 0.98
N ASN A 52 -1.90 5.69 2.14
CA ASN A 52 -1.18 4.44 2.34
C ASN A 52 -1.89 3.19 1.80
N GLY A 53 -3.19 3.24 1.57
CA GLY A 53 -4.03 2.07 1.35
C GLY A 53 -4.11 1.54 -0.08
N SER A 54 -3.54 2.22 -1.09
CA SER A 54 -3.52 1.63 -2.43
C SER A 54 -2.35 0.67 -2.61
N LEU A 55 -2.50 -0.26 -3.56
CA LEU A 55 -1.49 -1.27 -3.86
C LEU A 55 -0.09 -0.66 -4.10
N ILE A 56 -0.01 0.39 -4.92
CA ILE A 56 1.25 1.03 -5.30
C ILE A 56 1.85 1.89 -4.17
N LYS A 57 1.05 2.26 -3.19
CA LYS A 57 1.52 2.95 -1.97
C LYS A 57 1.97 1.96 -0.91
N TYR A 58 1.28 0.83 -0.79
CA TYR A 58 1.64 -0.20 0.16
C TYR A 58 2.87 -1.01 -0.28
N ILE A 59 2.99 -1.34 -1.57
CA ILE A 59 4.11 -2.09 -2.14
C ILE A 59 4.90 -1.16 -3.08
N TYR A 60 6.14 -0.87 -2.74
CA TYR A 60 7.02 0.00 -3.52
C TYR A 60 7.51 -0.69 -4.79
N PRO A 61 8.07 0.05 -5.77
CA PRO A 61 8.59 -0.54 -7.00
C PRO A 61 9.68 -1.59 -6.81
N THR A 62 10.33 -1.61 -5.65
CA THR A 62 11.32 -2.62 -5.26
C THR A 62 10.71 -3.91 -4.74
N GLY A 63 9.41 -3.95 -4.48
CA GLY A 63 8.71 -5.03 -3.78
C GLY A 63 8.64 -4.85 -2.26
N GLN A 64 9.42 -3.92 -1.70
CA GLN A 64 9.34 -3.62 -0.28
C GLN A 64 7.96 -3.09 0.10
N CYS A 65 7.38 -3.64 1.18
CA CYS A 65 6.14 -3.14 1.76
C CYS A 65 6.38 -2.04 2.79
N GLN A 66 5.41 -1.17 3.01
CA GLN A 66 5.46 -0.13 4.05
C GLN A 66 5.85 -0.71 5.42
N GLU A 67 5.34 -1.87 5.77
CA GLU A 67 5.55 -2.53 7.07
C GLU A 67 6.90 -3.23 7.22
N THR A 68 7.72 -3.31 6.17
CA THR A 68 8.99 -4.07 6.16
C THR A 68 9.94 -3.64 7.29
N ARG A 69 9.90 -2.37 7.69
CA ARG A 69 10.70 -1.84 8.79
C ARG A 69 10.06 -1.99 10.17
N ARG A 70 8.76 -2.25 10.22
CA ARG A 70 8.00 -2.44 11.46
C ARG A 70 8.16 -3.86 12.01
N ASP A 71 7.68 -4.85 11.31
CA ASP A 71 7.89 -6.29 11.54
C ASP A 71 7.30 -7.14 10.40
N GLN A 72 7.74 -8.40 10.33
CA GLN A 72 7.33 -9.29 9.24
C GLN A 72 5.94 -9.91 9.46
N GLY A 73 5.41 -9.84 10.66
CA GLY A 73 4.03 -10.21 10.94
C GLY A 73 3.03 -9.25 10.29
N HIS A 74 3.29 -7.94 10.38
CA HIS A 74 2.46 -6.92 9.73
C HIS A 74 2.64 -6.92 8.21
N VAL A 75 3.85 -7.19 7.71
CA VAL A 75 4.08 -7.39 6.26
C VAL A 75 3.16 -8.50 5.73
N GLN A 76 3.18 -9.67 6.37
CA GLN A 76 2.34 -10.80 5.94
C GLN A 76 0.85 -10.49 6.11
N MET A 77 0.46 -9.77 7.17
CA MET A 77 -0.93 -9.34 7.37
C MET A 77 -1.39 -8.44 6.22
N GLY A 78 -0.65 -7.40 5.89
CA GLY A 78 -1.04 -6.49 4.82
C GLY A 78 -1.09 -7.20 3.46
N LEU A 79 -0.08 -8.00 3.12
CA LEU A 79 -0.09 -8.80 1.89
C LEU A 79 -1.28 -9.76 1.83
N TYR A 80 -1.67 -10.35 2.96
CA TYR A 80 -2.87 -11.17 3.07
C TYR A 80 -4.13 -10.38 2.74
N GLU A 81 -4.28 -9.17 3.27
CA GLU A 81 -5.45 -8.33 3.01
C GLU A 81 -5.53 -7.91 1.53
N PHE A 82 -4.41 -7.49 0.94
CA PHE A 82 -4.38 -7.14 -0.49
C PHE A 82 -4.65 -8.35 -1.39
N SER A 83 -4.11 -9.52 -1.06
CA SER A 83 -4.35 -10.74 -1.83
C SER A 83 -5.78 -11.26 -1.68
N GLY A 84 -6.36 -11.15 -0.50
CA GLY A 84 -7.75 -11.50 -0.23
C GLY A 84 -8.73 -10.59 -0.98
N ALA A 85 -8.45 -9.29 -0.99
CA ALA A 85 -9.19 -8.30 -1.78
C ALA A 85 -9.14 -8.64 -3.29
N ALA A 86 -7.94 -8.94 -3.80
CA ALA A 86 -7.76 -9.34 -5.20
C ALA A 86 -8.54 -10.62 -5.53
N ARG A 87 -8.53 -11.60 -4.63
CA ARG A 87 -9.29 -12.84 -4.79
C ARG A 87 -10.81 -12.59 -4.88
N ILE A 88 -11.35 -11.76 -3.99
CA ILE A 88 -12.78 -11.43 -4.03
C ILE A 88 -13.13 -10.71 -5.34
N ALA A 89 -12.35 -9.70 -5.72
CA ALA A 89 -12.56 -8.98 -6.96
C ALA A 89 -12.50 -9.91 -8.19
N TYR A 90 -11.58 -10.86 -8.18
CA TYR A 90 -11.43 -11.85 -9.26
C TYR A 90 -12.67 -12.71 -9.45
N THR A 91 -13.37 -13.07 -8.37
CA THR A 91 -14.65 -13.82 -8.47
C THR A 91 -15.77 -13.00 -9.13
N GLN A 92 -15.61 -11.70 -9.17
CA GLN A 92 -16.56 -10.77 -9.83
C GLN A 92 -16.10 -10.32 -11.22
N GLY A 93 -15.01 -10.88 -11.74
CA GLY A 93 -14.47 -10.57 -13.07
C GLY A 93 -13.42 -9.46 -13.10
N VAL A 94 -12.96 -8.97 -11.95
CA VAL A 94 -11.95 -7.89 -11.87
C VAL A 94 -10.60 -8.46 -11.45
N ASP A 95 -9.62 -8.46 -12.35
CA ASP A 95 -8.26 -8.96 -12.07
C ASP A 95 -7.39 -7.89 -11.39
N LEU A 96 -7.47 -7.82 -10.07
CA LEU A 96 -6.60 -6.97 -9.25
C LEU A 96 -5.22 -7.59 -9.01
N PHE A 97 -5.02 -8.88 -9.26
CA PHE A 97 -3.71 -9.50 -9.14
C PHE A 97 -2.70 -8.93 -10.14
N SER A 98 -3.16 -8.68 -11.38
CA SER A 98 -2.32 -8.12 -12.45
C SER A 98 -2.11 -6.60 -12.33
N ALA A 99 -2.73 -5.93 -11.36
CA ALA A 99 -2.65 -4.49 -11.21
C ALA A 99 -1.21 -3.99 -11.05
N ALA A 100 -0.90 -2.85 -11.66
CA ALA A 100 0.41 -2.18 -11.62
C ALA A 100 1.57 -3.15 -11.94
N ASP A 101 1.46 -3.85 -13.07
CA ASP A 101 2.46 -4.82 -13.56
C ASP A 101 2.78 -5.93 -12.54
N ASN A 102 1.74 -6.58 -12.03
CA ASN A 102 1.84 -7.62 -11.01
C ASN A 102 2.52 -7.16 -9.72
N ARG A 103 2.25 -5.93 -9.29
CA ARG A 103 2.85 -5.35 -8.08
C ARG A 103 2.66 -6.22 -6.84
N LEU A 104 1.52 -6.89 -6.73
CA LEU A 104 1.25 -7.82 -5.63
C LEU A 104 2.22 -9.00 -5.63
N ALA A 105 2.48 -9.61 -6.81
CA ALA A 105 3.46 -10.70 -6.93
C ALA A 105 4.87 -10.23 -6.50
N LEU A 106 5.27 -9.05 -6.93
CA LEU A 106 6.56 -8.46 -6.56
C LEU A 106 6.69 -8.30 -5.03
N GLY A 107 5.64 -7.79 -4.37
CA GLY A 107 5.61 -7.64 -2.91
C GLY A 107 5.65 -8.97 -2.16
N LEU A 108 4.91 -9.96 -2.65
CA LEU A 108 4.89 -11.31 -2.09
C LEU A 108 6.25 -11.99 -2.21
N GLU A 109 6.87 -11.99 -3.39
CA GLU A 109 8.19 -12.60 -3.61
C GLU A 109 9.31 -11.90 -2.82
N TYR A 110 9.32 -10.57 -2.83
CA TYR A 110 10.29 -9.78 -2.04
C TYR A 110 10.20 -10.12 -0.55
N SER A 111 8.99 -10.12 -0.01
CA SER A 111 8.77 -10.35 1.42
C SER A 111 9.03 -11.80 1.81
N ALA A 112 8.60 -12.75 0.99
CA ALA A 112 8.85 -14.17 1.20
C ALA A 112 10.35 -14.47 1.18
N ARG A 113 11.10 -13.91 0.23
CA ARG A 113 12.57 -14.02 0.17
C ARG A 113 13.22 -13.61 1.48
N PHE A 114 12.87 -12.44 2.01
CA PHE A 114 13.42 -11.95 3.27
C PHE A 114 13.00 -12.82 4.46
N ILE A 115 11.73 -13.20 4.55
CA ILE A 115 11.18 -14.00 5.65
C ILE A 115 11.80 -15.40 5.66
N CYS A 116 12.13 -15.97 4.50
CA CYS A 116 12.77 -17.28 4.38
C CYS A 116 14.29 -17.27 4.71
N GLY A 117 14.89 -16.11 4.88
CA GLY A 117 16.26 -15.99 5.37
C GLY A 117 17.23 -15.24 4.47
N ASP A 118 16.87 -14.98 3.22
CA ASP A 118 17.73 -14.29 2.26
C ASP A 118 17.83 -12.79 2.56
N SER A 119 18.86 -12.18 2.01
CA SER A 119 19.00 -10.72 2.00
C SER A 119 18.18 -10.11 0.87
N VAL A 120 17.66 -8.93 1.12
CA VAL A 120 16.94 -8.12 0.12
C VAL A 120 17.49 -6.69 0.11
N TYR A 121 17.40 -6.06 -1.05
CA TYR A 121 17.62 -4.62 -1.13
C TYR A 121 16.43 -3.91 -0.46
N ALA A 122 16.69 -2.96 0.43
CA ALA A 122 15.63 -2.24 1.11
C ALA A 122 15.96 -0.75 1.29
N TYR A 123 14.95 0.07 1.29
CA TYR A 123 15.01 1.41 1.85
C TYR A 123 15.03 1.29 3.37
N GLY A 124 16.12 1.69 4.00
CA GLY A 124 16.35 1.49 5.42
C GLY A 124 16.64 0.03 5.78
N VAL A 125 16.52 -0.31 7.06
CA VAL A 125 16.83 -1.63 7.59
C VAL A 125 15.53 -2.43 7.79
N PRO A 126 15.37 -3.58 7.10
CA PRO A 126 14.23 -4.46 7.33
C PRO A 126 14.23 -5.00 8.77
N SER A 127 13.07 -4.99 9.39
CA SER A 127 12.92 -5.48 10.76
C SER A 127 13.14 -7.00 10.83
N GLN A 128 13.90 -7.44 11.82
CA GLN A 128 14.10 -8.87 12.11
C GLN A 128 12.95 -9.44 12.95
N ARG A 129 12.10 -8.59 13.50
CA ARG A 129 10.97 -9.02 14.33
C ARG A 129 10.01 -9.86 13.49
N GLU A 130 9.68 -11.03 14.00
CA GLU A 130 8.80 -12.04 13.38
C GLU A 130 9.28 -12.56 12.00
N ARG A 131 10.58 -12.41 11.68
CA ARG A 131 11.14 -12.78 10.37
C ARG A 131 10.89 -14.24 10.00
N PHE A 132 10.92 -15.15 10.97
CA PHE A 132 10.78 -16.59 10.72
C PHE A 132 9.42 -17.14 11.19
N LYS A 133 8.42 -16.28 11.33
CA LYS A 133 7.03 -16.71 11.56
C LYS A 133 6.30 -16.80 10.23
N TYR A 134 6.03 -18.03 9.79
CA TYR A 134 5.39 -18.29 8.50
C TYR A 134 3.87 -18.36 8.67
N ARG A 135 3.14 -17.54 7.90
CA ARG A 135 1.68 -17.50 7.88
C ARG A 135 1.15 -18.19 6.64
N ALA A 136 0.04 -18.90 6.78
CA ALA A 136 -0.70 -19.50 5.67
C ALA A 136 -1.63 -18.49 4.98
N GLY A 137 -2.18 -18.88 3.84
CA GLY A 137 -3.22 -18.12 3.15
C GLY A 137 -2.78 -17.46 1.84
N PHE A 138 -1.59 -17.81 1.34
CA PHE A 138 -1.05 -17.26 0.08
C PHE A 138 -1.06 -18.27 -1.08
N GLU A 139 -1.51 -19.50 -0.87
CA GLU A 139 -1.51 -20.55 -1.89
C GLU A 139 -2.28 -20.15 -3.14
N HIS A 140 -3.40 -19.44 -2.99
CA HIS A 140 -4.18 -18.93 -4.11
C HIS A 140 -3.41 -17.93 -4.99
N CYS A 141 -2.46 -17.19 -4.41
CA CYS A 141 -1.57 -16.30 -5.18
C CYS A 141 -0.60 -17.10 -6.01
N ILE A 142 -0.04 -18.18 -5.46
CA ILE A 142 0.87 -19.07 -6.19
C ILE A 142 0.16 -19.64 -7.42
N ASP A 143 -1.06 -20.17 -7.22
CA ASP A 143 -1.84 -20.78 -8.29
C ASP A 143 -2.17 -19.75 -9.38
N HIS A 144 -2.70 -18.60 -8.99
CA HIS A 144 -3.05 -17.53 -9.93
C HIS A 144 -1.84 -17.06 -10.76
N PHE A 145 -0.76 -16.66 -10.08
CA PHE A 145 0.41 -16.10 -10.76
C PHE A 145 1.16 -17.13 -11.59
N THR A 146 1.23 -18.39 -11.13
CA THR A 146 1.84 -19.47 -11.92
C THR A 146 1.04 -19.73 -13.21
N ALA A 147 -0.30 -19.72 -13.15
CA ALA A 147 -1.16 -19.84 -14.34
C ALA A 147 -0.95 -18.70 -15.34
N LYS A 148 -0.54 -17.51 -14.87
CA LYS A 148 -0.17 -16.34 -15.69
C LYS A 148 1.30 -16.32 -16.11
N GLY A 149 2.06 -17.38 -15.83
CA GLY A 149 3.48 -17.46 -16.17
C GLY A 149 4.42 -16.69 -15.25
N VAL A 150 3.94 -16.18 -14.13
CA VAL A 150 4.77 -15.48 -13.13
C VAL A 150 5.32 -16.52 -12.15
N ASN A 151 6.66 -16.61 -12.06
CA ASN A 151 7.30 -17.55 -11.15
C ASN A 151 7.32 -17.00 -9.71
N MET A 152 6.91 -17.85 -8.74
CA MET A 152 6.78 -17.49 -7.32
C MET A 152 7.61 -18.42 -6.42
N PRO A 153 8.96 -18.54 -6.60
CA PRO A 153 9.77 -19.52 -5.89
C PRO A 153 9.84 -19.27 -4.39
N TYR A 154 10.01 -18.02 -3.96
CA TYR A 154 10.11 -17.69 -2.53
C TYR A 154 8.77 -17.79 -1.82
N LEU A 155 7.69 -17.43 -2.47
CA LEU A 155 6.35 -17.59 -1.90
C LEU A 155 6.00 -19.08 -1.74
N LYS A 156 6.37 -19.92 -2.70
CA LYS A 156 6.25 -21.39 -2.60
C LYS A 156 7.04 -21.93 -1.40
N GLU A 157 8.26 -21.45 -1.22
CA GLU A 157 9.10 -21.82 -0.07
C GLU A 157 8.47 -21.37 1.26
N LEU A 158 7.99 -20.12 1.36
CA LEU A 158 7.30 -19.62 2.55
C LEU A 158 6.09 -20.49 2.89
N CYS A 159 5.24 -20.78 1.92
CA CYS A 159 4.07 -21.62 2.13
C CYS A 159 4.43 -23.06 2.54
N SER A 160 5.55 -23.63 2.02
CA SER A 160 6.01 -24.96 2.41
C SER A 160 6.47 -25.04 3.87
N ARG A 161 6.97 -23.95 4.42
CA ARG A 161 7.44 -23.83 5.82
C ARG A 161 6.31 -23.60 6.82
N THR A 162 5.10 -23.37 6.35
CA THR A 162 3.94 -23.14 7.21
C THR A 162 3.59 -24.39 8.01
N ASN A 163 3.38 -24.24 9.33
CA ASN A 163 3.02 -25.35 10.22
C ASN A 163 1.61 -25.88 9.89
N MET A 164 1.55 -27.04 9.26
CA MET A 164 0.30 -27.70 8.85
C MET A 164 -0.42 -28.46 9.96
N ASN A 165 0.20 -28.64 11.12
CA ASN A 165 -0.47 -29.21 12.28
C ASN A 165 -1.45 -28.20 12.92
N ASN A 166 -1.38 -26.93 12.53
CA ASN A 166 -2.38 -25.94 12.92
C ASN A 166 -3.62 -26.08 12.01
N PRO A 167 -4.82 -26.40 12.57
CA PRO A 167 -6.04 -26.60 11.77
C PRO A 167 -6.40 -25.39 10.89
N ALA A 168 -6.13 -24.16 11.35
CA ALA A 168 -6.38 -22.96 10.56
C ALA A 168 -5.51 -22.93 9.29
N ASN A 169 -4.24 -23.29 9.39
CA ASN A 169 -3.34 -23.37 8.23
C ASN A 169 -3.76 -24.47 7.25
N ALA A 170 -4.21 -25.63 7.78
CA ALA A 170 -4.72 -26.70 6.94
C ALA A 170 -5.98 -26.26 6.17
N LEU A 171 -6.90 -25.54 6.84
CA LEU A 171 -8.09 -24.98 6.20
C LEU A 171 -7.74 -24.04 5.05
N TRP A 172 -6.77 -23.15 5.23
CA TRP A 172 -6.33 -22.23 4.18
C TRP A 172 -5.82 -22.97 2.94
N LYS A 173 -5.07 -24.05 3.09
CA LYS A 173 -4.63 -24.88 1.95
C LYS A 173 -5.79 -25.56 1.23
N LEU A 174 -6.81 -26.01 1.96
CA LEU A 174 -8.01 -26.61 1.35
C LEU A 174 -8.85 -25.57 0.58
N THR A 175 -8.75 -24.31 0.94
CA THR A 175 -9.46 -23.20 0.27
C THR A 175 -8.60 -22.51 -0.78
N ALA A 176 -7.50 -23.14 -1.23
CA ALA A 176 -6.67 -22.64 -2.32
C ALA A 176 -7.51 -22.28 -3.54
N PHE A 177 -7.08 -21.23 -4.22
CA PHE A 177 -7.80 -20.72 -5.38
C PHE A 177 -7.80 -21.78 -6.50
N ARG A 178 -8.97 -22.03 -7.05
CA ARG A 178 -9.13 -22.81 -8.26
C ARG A 178 -9.62 -21.87 -9.34
N GLU A 179 -8.97 -21.86 -10.50
CA GLU A 179 -9.32 -20.98 -11.62
C GLU A 179 -10.57 -21.49 -12.36
N GLU A 180 -11.69 -21.61 -11.64
CA GLU A 180 -12.98 -22.03 -12.18
C GLU A 180 -13.82 -20.82 -12.66
N PHE A 181 -13.39 -19.61 -12.32
CA PHE A 181 -14.11 -18.38 -12.62
C PHE A 181 -13.65 -17.80 -13.97
N ARG A 182 -14.55 -17.79 -14.94
CA ARG A 182 -14.29 -17.11 -16.21
C ARG A 182 -14.33 -15.59 -15.99
N GLN A 183 -13.22 -14.95 -16.29
CA GLN A 183 -13.19 -13.50 -16.29
C GLN A 183 -14.13 -12.94 -17.36
N LYS A 184 -14.91 -11.95 -16.97
CA LYS A 184 -15.75 -11.17 -17.90
C LYS A 184 -15.20 -9.76 -17.95
N PRO A 185 -15.33 -9.05 -19.06
CA PRO A 185 -15.06 -7.62 -19.07
C PRO A 185 -15.84 -6.94 -17.97
N TYR A 186 -15.15 -6.16 -17.16
CA TYR A 186 -15.74 -5.42 -16.06
C TYR A 186 -15.29 -3.97 -16.15
N GLU A 187 -16.25 -3.08 -16.30
CA GLU A 187 -16.01 -1.64 -16.31
C GLU A 187 -16.42 -1.06 -14.95
N LEU A 188 -15.52 -0.34 -14.34
CA LEU A 188 -15.83 0.41 -13.13
C LEU A 188 -16.83 1.52 -13.45
N ILE A 189 -17.77 1.77 -12.57
CA ILE A 189 -18.61 2.96 -12.65
C ILE A 189 -17.75 4.22 -12.42
N ASP A 190 -18.23 5.38 -12.85
CA ASP A 190 -17.54 6.65 -12.60
C ASP A 190 -17.51 6.93 -11.11
N ILE A 191 -16.33 6.79 -10.50
CA ILE A 191 -16.14 6.95 -9.06
C ILE A 191 -15.66 8.37 -8.77
N GLN A 192 -16.44 9.07 -7.98
CA GLN A 192 -16.02 10.34 -7.41
C GLN A 192 -15.32 10.09 -6.08
N GLU A 193 -14.06 10.48 -5.99
CA GLU A 193 -13.26 10.29 -4.78
C GLU A 193 -13.88 10.92 -3.53
N SER A 194 -14.61 12.01 -3.68
CA SER A 194 -15.39 12.65 -2.62
C SER A 194 -16.45 11.75 -1.96
N LYS A 195 -16.81 10.64 -2.62
CA LYS A 195 -17.72 9.64 -2.08
C LYS A 195 -17.03 8.55 -1.24
N ILE A 196 -15.69 8.47 -1.29
CA ILE A 196 -14.94 7.54 -0.46
C ILE A 196 -14.93 8.08 0.97
N ALA A 197 -15.42 7.27 1.92
CA ALA A 197 -15.48 7.66 3.31
C ALA A 197 -14.17 7.40 4.03
N TYR A 198 -13.62 8.44 4.66
CA TYR A 198 -12.44 8.36 5.53
C TYR A 198 -12.85 8.54 6.98
N HIS A 199 -12.05 8.02 7.89
CA HIS A 199 -12.25 8.22 9.33
C HIS A 199 -12.15 9.71 9.67
N ALA A 200 -13.01 10.20 10.55
CA ALA A 200 -13.04 11.60 10.96
C ALA A 200 -11.66 12.02 11.53
N GLY A 201 -11.11 13.12 11.03
CA GLY A 201 -9.76 13.60 11.34
C GLY A 201 -8.64 13.02 10.46
N ALA A 202 -8.98 12.09 9.56
CA ALA A 202 -8.05 11.51 8.60
C ALA A 202 -8.34 11.98 7.16
N THR A 203 -9.10 13.05 7.00
CA THR A 203 -9.35 13.66 5.69
C THR A 203 -8.05 14.19 5.12
N LEU A 204 -7.75 13.82 3.88
CA LEU A 204 -6.69 14.44 3.08
C LEU A 204 -7.21 15.79 2.55
N GLU A 205 -7.59 16.67 3.45
CA GLU A 205 -7.78 18.06 3.05
C GLU A 205 -6.44 18.57 2.51
N GLN A 206 -6.50 19.32 1.42
CA GLN A 206 -5.32 20.04 0.96
C GLN A 206 -4.80 20.85 2.15
N ALA A 207 -3.58 20.53 2.58
CA ALA A 207 -2.95 21.30 3.65
C ALA A 207 -2.93 22.77 3.22
N GLN A 208 -3.64 23.59 3.96
CA GLN A 208 -3.54 25.04 3.73
C GLN A 208 -2.22 25.52 4.32
N PRO A 209 -1.52 26.44 3.63
CA PRO A 209 -0.33 27.04 4.19
C PRO A 209 -0.60 27.63 5.57
N VAL A 210 0.16 27.20 6.57
CA VAL A 210 0.07 27.72 7.95
C VAL A 210 1.20 28.71 8.16
N GLY A 211 0.87 29.89 8.70
CA GLY A 211 1.87 30.92 9.00
C GLY A 211 1.69 32.21 8.22
N HIS A 212 2.44 33.23 8.65
CA HIS A 212 2.30 34.61 8.13
C HIS A 212 3.06 34.86 6.81
N SER A 213 3.90 33.90 6.39
CA SER A 213 4.70 34.04 5.17
C SER A 213 4.86 32.69 4.48
N VAL A 214 4.39 32.62 3.26
CA VAL A 214 4.46 31.44 2.40
C VAL A 214 5.52 31.65 1.34
N ILE A 215 6.38 30.65 1.14
CA ILE A 215 7.36 30.61 0.05
C ILE A 215 6.89 29.53 -0.92
N GLU A 216 6.60 29.92 -2.14
CA GLU A 216 6.30 28.98 -3.20
C GLU A 216 7.58 28.34 -3.73
N VAL A 217 7.57 27.03 -3.85
CA VAL A 217 8.71 26.24 -4.34
C VAL A 217 8.26 25.43 -5.55
N ASN A 218 9.01 25.51 -6.64
CA ASN A 218 8.75 24.72 -7.84
C ASN A 218 9.64 23.48 -7.89
N SER A 219 9.21 22.45 -8.58
CA SER A 219 9.93 21.17 -8.68
C SER A 219 11.30 21.24 -9.38
N ARG A 220 11.65 22.37 -9.97
CA ARG A 220 12.97 22.64 -10.57
C ARG A 220 13.99 23.18 -9.57
N GLU A 221 13.55 23.61 -8.40
CA GLU A 221 14.40 24.19 -7.36
C GLU A 221 15.02 23.07 -6.50
N ASP A 222 16.19 23.33 -5.95
CA ASP A 222 16.79 22.44 -4.95
C ASP A 222 16.06 22.62 -3.62
N LEU A 223 15.18 21.68 -3.32
CA LEU A 223 14.32 21.74 -2.14
C LEU A 223 15.13 21.80 -0.83
N GLN A 224 16.27 21.08 -0.74
CA GLN A 224 17.10 21.12 0.46
C GLN A 224 17.78 22.51 0.63
N ALA A 225 18.23 23.10 -0.46
CA ALA A 225 18.81 24.43 -0.41
C ALA A 225 17.78 25.49 0.02
N VAL A 226 16.55 25.41 -0.49
CA VAL A 226 15.45 26.29 -0.09
C VAL A 226 15.12 26.11 1.41
N LEU A 227 15.07 24.88 1.90
CA LEU A 227 14.87 24.59 3.32
C LEU A 227 15.97 25.21 4.19
N ASN A 228 17.22 24.98 3.84
CA ASN A 228 18.37 25.47 4.61
C ASN A 228 18.40 27.01 4.66
N THR A 229 18.08 27.68 3.55
CA THR A 229 18.04 29.13 3.47
C THR A 229 16.94 29.76 4.35
N ASN A 230 15.89 29.01 4.64
CA ASN A 230 14.74 29.48 5.41
C ASN A 230 14.66 28.86 6.81
N ALA A 231 15.69 28.15 7.27
CA ALA A 231 15.75 27.57 8.61
C ALA A 231 15.49 28.62 9.70
N GLY A 232 14.67 28.28 10.70
CA GLY A 232 14.34 29.16 11.82
C GLY A 232 13.45 30.36 11.47
N SER A 233 12.87 30.41 10.27
CA SER A 233 12.09 31.58 9.81
C SER A 233 10.61 31.56 10.19
N GLY A 234 10.08 30.43 10.67
CA GLY A 234 8.64 30.24 10.92
C GLY A 234 7.78 30.24 9.66
N LYS A 235 8.40 30.16 8.48
CA LYS A 235 7.70 30.22 7.20
C LYS A 235 7.17 28.86 6.76
N THR A 236 6.19 28.89 5.87
CA THR A 236 5.69 27.70 5.19
C THR A 236 6.24 27.62 3.77
N LEU A 237 6.92 26.52 3.42
CA LEU A 237 7.24 26.18 2.05
C LEU A 237 6.04 25.48 1.41
N PHE A 238 5.48 26.11 0.40
CA PHE A 238 4.37 25.56 -0.37
C PHE A 238 4.89 24.98 -1.69
N LEU A 239 4.94 23.67 -1.75
CA LEU A 239 5.42 22.95 -2.92
C LEU A 239 4.34 22.93 -3.99
N ARG A 240 4.59 23.61 -5.11
CA ARG A 240 3.69 23.60 -6.25
C ARG A 240 3.59 22.20 -6.88
N ALA A 241 2.56 22.00 -7.67
CA ALA A 241 2.38 20.79 -8.46
C ALA A 241 3.64 20.41 -9.23
N GLY A 242 4.07 19.16 -9.13
CA GLY A 242 5.25 18.65 -9.82
C GLY A 242 5.93 17.50 -9.10
N GLU A 243 6.94 16.91 -9.77
CA GLU A 243 7.77 15.84 -9.23
C GLU A 243 9.07 16.44 -8.65
N TYR A 244 9.26 16.26 -7.36
CA TYR A 244 10.47 16.66 -6.62
C TYR A 244 11.36 15.44 -6.42
N ARG A 245 12.44 15.33 -7.18
CA ARG A 245 13.35 14.17 -7.13
C ARG A 245 14.40 14.36 -6.04
N LEU A 246 14.32 13.53 -5.01
CA LEU A 246 15.25 13.54 -3.90
C LEU A 246 16.41 12.60 -4.18
N LYS A 247 17.61 13.15 -4.27
CA LYS A 247 18.88 12.40 -4.44
C LYS A 247 19.46 11.94 -3.10
N GLN A 248 19.06 12.57 -2.03
CA GLN A 248 19.41 12.26 -0.65
C GLN A 248 18.22 12.51 0.26
N SER A 249 18.29 12.03 1.49
CA SER A 249 17.25 12.31 2.50
C SER A 249 17.08 13.80 2.68
N LEU A 250 15.84 14.27 2.68
CA LEU A 250 15.51 15.65 2.94
C LEU A 250 15.53 15.91 4.44
N THR A 251 16.36 16.82 4.89
CA THR A 251 16.41 17.25 6.30
C THR A 251 15.57 18.49 6.47
N ILE A 252 14.57 18.43 7.36
CA ILE A 252 13.70 19.56 7.67
C ILE A 252 14.28 20.30 8.86
N PRO A 253 14.71 21.56 8.69
CA PRO A 253 15.15 22.39 9.81
C PRO A 253 14.01 22.72 10.78
N SER A 254 14.35 23.09 12.01
CA SER A 254 13.38 23.61 12.97
C SER A 254 12.69 24.88 12.46
N ASP A 255 11.46 25.09 12.92
CA ASP A 255 10.63 26.26 12.62
C ASP A 255 10.37 26.47 11.11
N ILE A 256 10.20 25.39 10.38
CA ILE A 256 9.72 25.39 8.99
C ILE A 256 8.53 24.45 8.87
N HIS A 257 7.53 24.88 8.10
CA HIS A 257 6.41 24.06 7.68
C HIS A 257 6.52 23.74 6.19
N ILE A 258 6.14 22.53 5.81
CA ILE A 258 6.08 22.13 4.40
C ILE A 258 4.68 21.64 4.10
N CYS A 259 4.10 22.12 3.03
CA CYS A 259 2.85 21.59 2.47
C CYS A 259 2.92 21.62 0.94
N GLY A 260 2.00 20.97 0.29
CA GLY A 260 1.97 20.92 -1.18
C GLY A 260 0.54 20.94 -1.72
N GLU A 261 0.37 20.93 -3.02
CA GLU A 261 -0.91 20.95 -3.72
C GLU A 261 -1.54 19.53 -3.79
N GLY A 262 -1.56 18.82 -2.66
CA GLY A 262 -2.15 17.49 -2.59
C GLY A 262 -1.46 16.48 -3.51
N ARG A 263 -2.23 15.76 -4.34
CA ARG A 263 -1.72 14.71 -5.23
C ARG A 263 -0.79 15.19 -6.32
N SER A 264 -0.94 16.42 -6.72
CA SER A 264 -0.12 17.03 -7.80
C SER A 264 1.30 17.32 -7.36
N THR A 265 1.57 17.30 -6.05
CA THR A 265 2.92 17.42 -5.48
C THR A 265 3.45 16.04 -5.10
N VAL A 266 4.47 15.57 -5.79
CA VAL A 266 5.02 14.22 -5.62
C VAL A 266 6.49 14.29 -5.26
N LEU A 267 6.87 13.72 -4.10
CA LEU A 267 8.27 13.55 -3.73
C LEU A 267 8.75 12.17 -4.20
N ILE A 268 9.74 12.14 -5.08
CA ILE A 268 10.30 10.91 -5.64
C ILE A 268 11.70 10.71 -5.06
N CYS A 269 11.88 9.63 -4.27
CA CYS A 269 13.17 9.26 -3.73
C CYS A 269 13.97 8.43 -4.73
N GLU A 270 15.22 8.78 -4.98
CA GLU A 270 16.10 7.92 -5.76
C GLU A 270 16.42 6.61 -5.02
N PRO A 271 16.64 5.50 -5.74
CA PRO A 271 16.91 4.19 -5.14
C PRO A 271 18.15 4.12 -4.24
N THR A 272 19.02 5.12 -4.33
CA THR A 272 20.22 5.25 -3.51
C THR A 272 19.95 5.67 -2.06
N ILE A 273 18.78 6.24 -1.78
CA ILE A 273 18.39 6.65 -0.44
C ILE A 273 18.05 5.43 0.40
N ARG A 274 18.92 5.10 1.37
CA ARG A 274 18.79 3.94 2.25
C ARG A 274 18.27 4.24 3.65
N THR A 275 17.95 5.50 3.89
CA THR A 275 17.39 6.01 5.15
C THR A 275 15.96 6.49 4.93
N ALA A 276 15.40 7.21 5.88
CA ALA A 276 14.12 7.87 5.65
C ALA A 276 14.24 8.93 4.55
N ALA A 277 13.22 9.08 3.73
CA ALA A 277 13.18 10.13 2.71
C ALA A 277 13.18 11.53 3.31
N ILE A 278 12.57 11.67 4.49
CA ILE A 278 12.47 12.92 5.26
C ILE A 278 13.02 12.66 6.65
N LEU A 279 13.91 13.54 7.11
CA LEU A 279 14.47 13.59 8.45
C LEU A 279 13.99 14.87 9.15
N LEU A 280 13.49 14.73 10.36
CA LEU A 280 13.01 15.83 11.21
C LEU A 280 14.04 16.17 12.27
#